data_ee98ff3727d43346aa60f6215f589092
#
_entry.id   ee98ff3727d43346aa60f6215f589092
#
_cell.length_a   1.000
_cell.length_b   1.000
_cell.length_c   1.000
_cell.angle_alpha   90.00
_cell.angle_beta   90.00
_cell.angle_gamma   90.00
#
_symmetry.space_group_name_H-M   'P 1'
#
loop_
_entity.id
_entity.type
_entity.pdbx_description
1 polymer ?
#
loop_
_entity_poly.entity_id
_entity_poly.type
_entity_poly.pdbx_seq_one_letter_code
_entity_poly.pdbx_strand_id
1 'polypeptide(L)'
;MKKGFRLEFILLVLIIALAAFLRFYKLSEYMTFLGDEGRDVLMVKRILTTLDIPLIGPPMSVGNIYLGPLYYYMMTIPMAVFWLNPVAAAGMVALIGTLTVGLVYFLTREWFGKTAAFVAGFLYAVSTVNIIYSRSSWNPNPVPFFTLLSFIGIYLSHKYKNYKWLLLTGVSFAFALQMHYITLLLLPILFLLWLYELTLLHLKRRNLESFFVFSIGALLLFGLLMSPLIIFDIKHQWVNFHAF
;
A
#
# COMPACT_ATOMS: atom_id res chain seq x y z
N MET A 1 13.82 -27.43 14.10
CA MET A 1 14.18 -26.36 13.13
C MET A 1 15.66 -26.48 12.75
N LYS A 2 15.98 -26.57 11.44
CA LYS A 2 17.37 -26.68 10.96
C LYS A 2 18.14 -25.39 11.34
N LYS A 3 19.44 -25.51 11.77
CA LYS A 3 20.29 -24.37 12.18
C LYS A 3 20.25 -23.16 11.23
N GLY A 4 20.20 -23.41 9.92
CA GLY A 4 20.14 -22.36 8.89
C GLY A 4 18.83 -21.56 8.85
N PHE A 5 17.71 -22.14 9.28
CA PHE A 5 16.44 -21.43 9.37
C PHE A 5 16.39 -20.48 10.58
N ARG A 6 16.99 -20.88 11.72
CA ARG A 6 17.09 -20.02 12.92
C ARG A 6 17.93 -18.76 12.64
N LEU A 7 19.08 -18.93 11.98
CA LEU A 7 19.94 -17.79 11.65
C LEU A 7 19.25 -16.82 10.69
N GLU A 8 18.60 -17.34 9.63
CA GLU A 8 17.85 -16.52 8.67
C GLU A 8 16.76 -15.69 9.37
N PHE A 9 15.99 -16.31 10.26
CA PHE A 9 14.95 -15.64 11.03
C PHE A 9 15.52 -14.54 11.94
N ILE A 10 16.60 -14.84 12.67
CA ILE A 10 17.27 -13.85 13.56
C ILE A 10 17.76 -12.64 12.76
N LEU A 11 18.42 -12.86 11.64
CA LEU A 11 18.93 -11.78 10.79
C LEU A 11 17.80 -10.91 10.22
N LEU A 12 16.69 -11.53 9.78
CA LEU A 12 15.52 -10.79 9.34
C LEU A 12 14.92 -9.94 10.47
N VAL A 13 14.76 -10.50 11.66
CA VAL A 13 14.27 -9.76 12.83
C VAL A 13 15.19 -8.58 13.16
N LEU A 14 16.50 -8.76 13.10
CA LEU A 14 17.47 -7.67 13.34
C LEU A 14 17.35 -6.55 12.30
N ILE A 15 17.17 -6.88 11.00
CA ILE A 15 16.97 -5.88 9.95
C ILE A 15 15.65 -5.13 10.16
N ILE A 16 14.57 -5.82 10.50
CA ILE A 16 13.27 -5.19 10.77
C ILE A 16 13.35 -4.32 12.03
N ALA A 17 14.01 -4.79 13.09
CA ALA A 17 14.22 -4.00 14.31
C ALA A 17 15.06 -2.74 14.05
N LEU A 18 16.12 -2.85 13.24
CA LEU A 18 16.89 -1.70 12.80
C LEU A 18 16.03 -0.72 11.98
N ALA A 19 15.23 -1.24 11.06
CA ALA A 19 14.32 -0.42 10.25
C ALA A 19 13.29 0.32 11.12
N ALA A 20 12.72 -0.36 12.11
CA ALA A 20 11.81 0.25 13.08
C ALA A 20 12.52 1.30 13.92
N PHE A 21 13.70 0.99 14.48
CA PHE A 21 14.49 1.95 15.24
C PHE A 21 14.75 3.23 14.44
N LEU A 22 15.25 3.11 13.21
CA LEU A 22 15.57 4.27 12.37
C LEU A 22 14.34 5.11 12.00
N ARG A 23 13.14 4.54 11.97
CA ARG A 23 11.89 5.23 11.61
C ARG A 23 11.16 5.82 12.82
N PHE A 24 11.25 5.17 13.98
CA PHE A 24 10.54 5.59 15.18
C PHE A 24 11.41 6.41 16.16
N TYR A 25 12.74 6.31 16.09
CA TYR A 25 13.64 7.05 16.98
C TYR A 25 13.38 8.55 16.86
N LYS A 26 12.97 9.17 17.98
CA LYS A 26 12.63 10.59 18.08
C LYS A 26 11.67 11.07 16.96
N LEU A 27 10.64 10.28 16.66
CA LEU A 27 9.74 10.55 15.55
C LEU A 27 9.11 11.95 15.64
N SER A 28 8.70 12.38 16.83
CA SER A 28 8.13 13.71 17.09
C SER A 28 9.08 14.88 16.78
N GLU A 29 10.40 14.65 16.87
CA GLU A 29 11.40 15.69 16.62
C GLU A 29 11.84 15.74 15.14
N TYR A 30 11.82 14.58 14.46
CA TYR A 30 12.34 14.43 13.09
C TYR A 30 11.26 14.19 12.03
N MET A 31 9.99 14.16 12.40
CA MET A 31 8.92 14.01 11.40
C MET A 31 8.82 15.27 10.55
N THR A 32 8.57 15.08 9.25
CA THR A 32 8.15 16.17 8.38
C THR A 32 6.67 16.46 8.64
N PHE A 33 6.34 17.74 8.90
CA PHE A 33 4.97 18.19 9.09
C PHE A 33 4.80 19.56 8.42
N LEU A 34 4.33 19.54 7.19
CA LEU A 34 4.15 20.70 6.31
C LEU A 34 2.66 20.93 6.00
N GLY A 35 2.39 21.69 4.96
CA GLY A 35 1.02 22.05 4.58
C GLY A 35 0.11 20.86 4.25
N ASP A 36 0.62 19.86 3.54
CA ASP A 36 -0.15 18.67 3.18
C ASP A 36 -0.50 17.82 4.40
N GLU A 37 0.48 17.53 5.25
CA GLU A 37 0.27 16.76 6.48
C GLU A 37 -0.68 17.50 7.44
N GLY A 38 -0.53 18.82 7.54
CA GLY A 38 -1.40 19.67 8.36
C GLY A 38 -2.85 19.65 7.86
N ARG A 39 -3.06 19.81 6.56
CA ARG A 39 -4.38 19.69 5.91
C ARG A 39 -5.03 18.34 6.22
N ASP A 40 -4.27 17.26 6.04
CA ASP A 40 -4.76 15.89 6.19
C ASP A 40 -5.13 15.60 7.66
N VAL A 41 -4.32 16.07 8.61
CA VAL A 41 -4.61 15.98 10.06
C VAL A 41 -5.88 16.76 10.42
N LEU A 42 -6.10 17.96 9.86
CA LEU A 42 -7.32 18.73 10.07
C LEU A 42 -8.56 18.02 9.51
N MET A 43 -8.44 17.39 8.34
CA MET A 43 -9.51 16.59 7.77
C MET A 43 -9.85 15.39 8.67
N VAL A 44 -8.85 14.67 9.16
CA VAL A 44 -9.07 13.54 10.07
C VAL A 44 -9.66 14.01 11.41
N LYS A 45 -9.22 15.16 11.94
CA LYS A 45 -9.84 15.77 13.12
C LYS A 45 -11.34 16.04 12.87
N ARG A 46 -11.71 16.59 11.71
CA ARG A 46 -13.11 16.82 11.33
C ARG A 46 -13.90 15.50 11.30
N ILE A 47 -13.37 14.44 10.68
CA ILE A 47 -14.01 13.11 10.70
C ILE A 47 -14.30 12.66 12.13
N LEU A 48 -13.31 12.76 13.03
CA LEU A 48 -13.42 12.27 14.41
C LEU A 48 -14.32 13.11 15.31
N THR A 49 -14.42 14.42 15.05
CA THR A 49 -15.21 15.34 15.91
C THR A 49 -16.62 15.58 15.41
N THR A 50 -16.87 15.51 14.10
CA THR A 50 -18.17 15.83 13.50
C THR A 50 -18.82 14.65 12.78
N LEU A 51 -18.10 13.51 12.63
CA LEU A 51 -18.51 12.34 11.85
C LEU A 51 -18.79 12.67 10.36
N ASP A 52 -18.21 13.76 9.86
CA ASP A 52 -18.30 14.15 8.45
C ASP A 52 -17.27 13.36 7.63
N ILE A 53 -17.74 12.29 6.99
CA ILE A 53 -16.89 11.35 6.27
C ILE A 53 -16.72 11.82 4.82
N PRO A 54 -15.51 12.26 4.41
CA PRO A 54 -15.27 12.76 3.07
C PRO A 54 -15.33 11.63 2.02
N LEU A 55 -15.87 11.94 0.85
CA LEU A 55 -15.86 11.03 -0.30
C LEU A 55 -14.61 11.14 -1.15
N ILE A 56 -13.82 12.20 -0.95
CA ILE A 56 -12.56 12.48 -1.64
C ILE A 56 -11.41 12.58 -0.65
N GLY A 57 -10.22 12.30 -1.15
CA GLY A 57 -8.95 12.46 -0.45
C GLY A 57 -8.25 13.79 -0.79
N PRO A 58 -6.92 13.85 -0.60
CA PRO A 58 -6.13 15.02 -0.94
C PRO A 58 -6.26 15.43 -2.40
N PRO A 59 -6.26 16.75 -2.70
CA PRO A 59 -6.15 17.22 -4.08
C PRO A 59 -4.74 16.93 -4.62
N MET A 60 -4.64 16.71 -5.92
CA MET A 60 -3.35 16.62 -6.58
C MET A 60 -2.79 18.03 -6.87
N SER A 61 -1.47 18.12 -7.00
CA SER A 61 -0.78 19.37 -7.34
C SER A 61 -1.04 19.85 -8.77
N VAL A 62 -1.60 19.00 -9.63
CA VAL A 62 -1.87 19.28 -11.05
C VAL A 62 -3.34 18.99 -11.34
N GLY A 63 -4.02 19.97 -11.94
CA GLY A 63 -5.44 19.86 -12.29
C GLY A 63 -6.38 19.91 -11.07
N ASN A 64 -7.67 19.82 -11.34
CA ASN A 64 -8.72 19.70 -10.31
C ASN A 64 -9.02 18.22 -10.01
N ILE A 65 -7.97 17.43 -9.78
CA ILE A 65 -8.08 16.00 -9.55
C ILE A 65 -7.96 15.74 -8.04
N TYR A 66 -8.87 14.94 -7.50
CA TYR A 66 -8.84 14.49 -6.11
C TYR A 66 -8.51 13.01 -6.04
N LEU A 67 -7.67 12.63 -5.08
CA LEU A 67 -7.44 11.24 -4.73
C LEU A 67 -8.67 10.67 -3.99
N GLY A 68 -8.72 9.35 -3.82
CA GLY A 68 -9.74 8.75 -2.97
C GLY A 68 -9.44 8.93 -1.47
N PRO A 69 -10.44 8.76 -0.59
CA PRO A 69 -10.36 9.11 0.82
C PRO A 69 -9.68 8.06 1.70
N LEU A 70 -9.25 6.91 1.18
CA LEU A 70 -8.72 5.81 2.00
C LEU A 70 -7.55 6.22 2.87
N TYR A 71 -6.73 7.19 2.42
CA TYR A 71 -5.63 7.69 3.24
C TYR A 71 -6.14 8.35 4.52
N TYR A 72 -7.16 9.19 4.44
CA TYR A 72 -7.80 9.80 5.60
C TYR A 72 -8.39 8.75 6.54
N TYR A 73 -9.06 7.74 5.98
CA TYR A 73 -9.64 6.66 6.77
C TYR A 73 -8.57 5.84 7.51
N MET A 74 -7.42 5.59 6.87
CA MET A 74 -6.29 4.94 7.53
C MET A 74 -5.73 5.79 8.68
N MET A 75 -5.56 7.10 8.49
CA MET A 75 -5.07 8.02 9.52
C MET A 75 -6.04 8.15 10.71
N THR A 76 -7.34 7.98 10.48
CA THR A 76 -8.37 8.09 11.52
C THR A 76 -8.12 7.11 12.66
N ILE A 77 -7.66 5.89 12.37
CA ILE A 77 -7.43 4.85 13.38
C ILE A 77 -6.35 5.27 14.40
N PRO A 78 -5.09 5.56 14.01
CA PRO A 78 -4.07 5.96 14.98
C PRO A 78 -4.38 7.31 15.64
N MET A 79 -4.97 8.25 14.91
CA MET A 79 -5.32 9.56 15.50
C MET A 79 -6.45 9.46 16.53
N ALA A 80 -7.40 8.55 16.37
CA ALA A 80 -8.41 8.27 17.38
C ALA A 80 -7.79 7.65 18.63
N VAL A 81 -6.87 6.70 18.47
CA VAL A 81 -6.20 6.01 19.59
C VAL A 81 -5.29 6.95 20.37
N PHE A 82 -4.60 7.86 19.70
CA PHE A 82 -3.63 8.78 20.30
C PHE A 82 -4.13 10.22 20.44
N TRP A 83 -5.44 10.41 20.68
CA TRP A 83 -6.05 11.68 21.05
C TRP A 83 -5.74 12.83 20.08
N LEU A 84 -5.89 12.57 18.77
CA LEU A 84 -5.65 13.55 17.70
C LEU A 84 -4.20 14.04 17.60
N ASN A 85 -3.24 13.29 18.13
CA ASN A 85 -1.83 13.64 18.01
C ASN A 85 -1.32 13.41 16.57
N PRO A 86 -0.81 14.43 15.85
CA PRO A 86 -0.28 14.26 14.49
C PRO A 86 0.89 13.27 14.39
N VAL A 87 1.65 13.09 15.46
CA VAL A 87 2.75 12.10 15.51
C VAL A 87 2.22 10.67 15.27
N ALA A 88 0.97 10.40 15.64
CA ALA A 88 0.36 9.09 15.42
C ALA A 88 0.17 8.78 13.92
N ALA A 89 -0.17 9.80 13.11
CA ALA A 89 -0.26 9.65 11.66
C ALA A 89 1.11 9.36 11.04
N ALA A 90 2.16 10.08 11.45
CA ALA A 90 3.53 9.78 11.04
C ALA A 90 3.98 8.40 11.53
N GLY A 91 3.57 7.98 12.73
CA GLY A 91 3.80 6.65 13.29
C GLY A 91 3.18 5.54 12.44
N MET A 92 1.98 5.75 11.90
CA MET A 92 1.36 4.83 10.95
C MET A 92 2.23 4.64 9.70
N VAL A 93 2.71 5.73 9.11
CA VAL A 93 3.57 5.65 7.92
C VAL A 93 4.92 5.02 8.27
N ALA A 94 5.49 5.31 9.44
CA ALA A 94 6.72 4.67 9.94
C ALA A 94 6.54 3.14 10.10
N LEU A 95 5.39 2.69 10.59
CA LEU A 95 5.06 1.27 10.68
C LEU A 95 4.95 0.65 9.29
N ILE A 96 4.21 1.27 8.38
CA ILE A 96 4.06 0.82 6.99
C ILE A 96 5.43 0.73 6.30
N GLY A 97 6.29 1.75 6.44
CA GLY A 97 7.65 1.76 5.90
C GLY A 97 8.54 0.67 6.51
N THR A 98 8.35 0.33 7.79
CA THR A 98 9.03 -0.80 8.45
C THR A 98 8.56 -2.14 7.88
N LEU A 99 7.25 -2.32 7.71
CA LEU A 99 6.68 -3.53 7.13
C LEU A 99 7.09 -3.70 5.65
N THR A 100 7.30 -2.59 4.94
CA THR A 100 7.79 -2.61 3.55
C THR A 100 9.15 -3.30 3.43
N VAL A 101 10.04 -3.14 4.44
CA VAL A 101 11.32 -3.88 4.49
C VAL A 101 11.08 -5.40 4.46
N GLY A 102 10.09 -5.88 5.21
CA GLY A 102 9.69 -7.29 5.22
C GLY A 102 9.17 -7.76 3.85
N LEU A 103 8.38 -6.94 3.16
CA LEU A 103 7.88 -7.26 1.82
C LEU A 103 8.98 -7.28 0.78
N VAL A 104 9.93 -6.33 0.83
CA VAL A 104 11.13 -6.31 -0.03
C VAL A 104 11.95 -7.57 0.20
N TYR A 105 12.22 -7.92 1.46
CA TYR A 105 12.92 -9.16 1.80
C TYR A 105 12.18 -10.38 1.23
N PHE A 106 10.88 -10.47 1.46
CA PHE A 106 10.08 -11.62 1.03
C PHE A 106 10.12 -11.82 -0.49
N LEU A 107 9.80 -10.79 -1.28
CA LEU A 107 9.81 -10.88 -2.74
C LEU A 107 11.22 -11.17 -3.29
N THR A 108 12.23 -10.48 -2.78
CA THR A 108 13.60 -10.70 -3.23
C THR A 108 14.08 -12.11 -2.88
N ARG A 109 13.66 -12.65 -1.72
CA ARG A 109 13.98 -14.02 -1.33
C ARG A 109 13.36 -15.06 -2.28
N GLU A 110 12.12 -14.82 -2.67
CA GLU A 110 11.39 -15.70 -3.58
C GLU A 110 11.99 -15.73 -4.99
N TRP A 111 12.46 -14.59 -5.48
CA TRP A 111 12.91 -14.46 -6.87
C TRP A 111 14.42 -14.61 -7.04
N PHE A 112 15.21 -14.17 -6.08
CA PHE A 112 16.67 -14.06 -6.19
C PHE A 112 17.44 -14.78 -5.08
N GLY A 113 16.73 -15.39 -4.12
CA GLY A 113 17.33 -16.16 -3.05
C GLY A 113 17.75 -15.35 -1.82
N LYS A 114 18.31 -16.05 -0.83
CA LYS A 114 18.53 -15.51 0.53
C LYS A 114 19.49 -14.34 0.58
N THR A 115 20.63 -14.44 -0.07
CA THR A 115 21.68 -13.40 -0.03
C THR A 115 21.16 -12.09 -0.61
N ALA A 116 20.51 -12.14 -1.77
CA ALA A 116 19.90 -10.97 -2.39
C ALA A 116 18.83 -10.36 -1.49
N ALA A 117 18.01 -11.18 -0.82
CA ALA A 117 16.98 -10.73 0.09
C ALA A 117 17.53 -9.95 1.31
N PHE A 118 18.60 -10.45 1.93
CA PHE A 118 19.26 -9.76 3.03
C PHE A 118 19.85 -8.42 2.59
N VAL A 119 20.54 -8.40 1.43
CA VAL A 119 21.11 -7.17 0.88
C VAL A 119 19.99 -6.15 0.56
N ALA A 120 18.95 -6.56 -0.16
CA ALA A 120 17.87 -5.67 -0.53
C ALA A 120 17.10 -5.16 0.70
N GLY A 121 16.76 -6.05 1.65
CA GLY A 121 16.08 -5.68 2.88
C GLY A 121 16.92 -4.72 3.74
N PHE A 122 18.23 -4.98 3.88
CA PHE A 122 19.15 -4.11 4.60
C PHE A 122 19.27 -2.73 3.93
N LEU A 123 19.53 -2.69 2.62
CA LEU A 123 19.64 -1.43 1.87
C LEU A 123 18.36 -0.60 1.96
N TYR A 124 17.19 -1.24 1.86
CA TYR A 124 15.91 -0.54 2.03
C TYR A 124 15.72 -0.05 3.47
N ALA A 125 16.14 -0.83 4.47
CA ALA A 125 16.05 -0.47 5.88
C ALA A 125 16.85 0.79 6.22
N VAL A 126 18.08 0.92 5.68
CA VAL A 126 19.01 2.02 5.97
C VAL A 126 18.97 3.15 4.96
N SER A 127 18.18 3.05 3.89
CA SER A 127 18.05 4.09 2.89
C SER A 127 17.52 5.38 3.51
N THR A 128 18.33 6.44 3.46
CA THR A 128 17.98 7.76 4.01
C THR A 128 16.68 8.31 3.43
N VAL A 129 16.48 8.15 2.11
CA VAL A 129 15.25 8.57 1.43
C VAL A 129 14.05 7.84 2.02
N ASN A 130 14.11 6.50 2.12
CA ASN A 130 13.01 5.71 2.66
C ASN A 130 12.76 6.00 4.16
N ILE A 131 13.79 6.34 4.93
CA ILE A 131 13.65 6.71 6.34
C ILE A 131 12.93 8.06 6.46
N ILE A 132 13.36 9.09 5.72
CA ILE A 132 12.76 10.44 5.76
C ILE A 132 11.29 10.37 5.37
N TYR A 133 10.95 9.76 4.23
CA TYR A 133 9.57 9.64 3.77
C TYR A 133 8.70 8.75 4.67
N SER A 134 9.30 7.76 5.36
CA SER A 134 8.56 6.98 6.36
C SER A 134 8.24 7.77 7.63
N ARG A 135 8.83 8.94 7.85
CA ARG A 135 8.57 9.81 9.01
C ARG A 135 7.61 10.98 8.71
N SER A 136 6.98 10.95 7.56
CA SER A 136 5.99 11.96 7.15
C SER A 136 4.66 11.31 6.85
N SER A 137 3.57 11.87 7.37
CA SER A 137 2.21 11.40 7.09
C SER A 137 1.68 11.90 5.74
N TRP A 138 2.53 11.94 4.73
CA TRP A 138 2.15 12.32 3.37
C TRP A 138 1.58 11.12 2.60
N ASN A 139 0.46 11.33 1.88
CA ASN A 139 -0.29 10.27 1.22
C ASN A 139 0.50 9.40 0.22
N PRO A 140 1.53 9.88 -0.54
CA PRO A 140 2.30 8.99 -1.43
C PRO A 140 3.24 8.01 -0.69
N ASN A 141 3.58 8.29 0.56
CA ASN A 141 4.61 7.52 1.27
C ASN A 141 4.26 6.03 1.49
N PRO A 142 3.00 5.62 1.69
CA PRO A 142 2.59 4.21 1.73
C PRO A 142 2.55 3.49 0.36
N VAL A 143 2.66 4.19 -0.77
CA VAL A 143 2.57 3.59 -2.12
C VAL A 143 3.48 2.38 -2.31
N PRO A 144 4.77 2.39 -1.93
CA PRO A 144 5.64 1.23 -2.09
C PRO A 144 5.12 -0.03 -1.40
N PHE A 145 4.52 0.11 -0.21
CA PHE A 145 3.93 -1.00 0.54
C PHE A 145 2.77 -1.65 -0.23
N PHE A 146 1.80 -0.87 -0.64
CA PHE A 146 0.62 -1.38 -1.36
C PHE A 146 0.96 -1.88 -2.76
N THR A 147 1.93 -1.25 -3.43
CA THR A 147 2.47 -1.75 -4.70
C THR A 147 3.07 -3.15 -4.54
N LEU A 148 3.93 -3.35 -3.55
CA LEU A 148 4.54 -4.67 -3.28
C LEU A 148 3.49 -5.71 -2.90
N LEU A 149 2.47 -5.34 -2.09
CA LEU A 149 1.36 -6.25 -1.77
C LEU A 149 0.56 -6.65 -3.02
N SER A 150 0.34 -5.73 -3.97
CA SER A 150 -0.33 -6.05 -5.23
C SER A 150 0.46 -7.10 -6.03
N PHE A 151 1.79 -6.96 -6.11
CA PHE A 151 2.66 -7.95 -6.73
C PHE A 151 2.70 -9.26 -5.95
N ILE A 152 2.71 -9.22 -4.63
CA ILE A 152 2.66 -10.43 -3.78
C ILE A 152 1.37 -11.21 -4.05
N GLY A 153 0.22 -10.52 -4.12
CA GLY A 153 -1.06 -11.18 -4.38
C GLY A 153 -1.05 -11.97 -5.69
N ILE A 154 -0.68 -11.31 -6.81
CA ILE A 154 -0.65 -11.99 -8.10
C ILE A 154 0.45 -13.06 -8.19
N TYR A 155 1.61 -12.83 -7.56
CA TYR A 155 2.68 -13.83 -7.47
C TYR A 155 2.25 -15.07 -6.69
N LEU A 156 1.64 -14.91 -5.51
CA LEU A 156 1.18 -16.03 -4.71
C LEU A 156 0.04 -16.81 -5.39
N SER A 157 -0.85 -16.12 -6.12
CA SER A 157 -1.88 -16.77 -6.91
C SER A 157 -1.28 -17.68 -7.97
N HIS A 158 -0.24 -17.21 -8.66
CA HIS A 158 0.52 -17.99 -9.63
C HIS A 158 1.27 -19.16 -8.97
N LYS A 159 2.03 -18.89 -7.91
CA LYS A 159 2.91 -19.86 -7.25
C LYS A 159 2.13 -21.04 -6.65
N TYR A 160 1.06 -20.75 -5.91
CA TYR A 160 0.29 -21.76 -5.18
C TYR A 160 -0.95 -22.24 -5.94
N LYS A 161 -1.27 -21.66 -7.11
CA LYS A 161 -2.51 -21.91 -7.86
C LYS A 161 -3.77 -21.72 -6.98
N ASN A 162 -3.65 -20.86 -6.00
CA ASN A 162 -4.72 -20.43 -5.11
C ASN A 162 -5.12 -18.99 -5.45
N TYR A 163 -6.16 -18.86 -6.26
CA TYR A 163 -6.56 -17.56 -6.83
C TYR A 163 -7.23 -16.62 -5.82
N LYS A 164 -7.49 -17.06 -4.58
CA LYS A 164 -7.88 -16.16 -3.48
C LYS A 164 -6.90 -15.00 -3.26
N TRP A 165 -5.63 -15.20 -3.60
CA TRP A 165 -4.61 -14.15 -3.50
C TRP A 165 -4.85 -12.99 -4.47
N LEU A 166 -5.65 -13.14 -5.53
CA LEU A 166 -6.06 -12.04 -6.40
C LEU A 166 -6.88 -10.98 -5.65
N LEU A 167 -7.63 -11.37 -4.60
CA LEU A 167 -8.32 -10.41 -3.73
C LEU A 167 -7.35 -9.44 -3.07
N LEU A 168 -6.18 -9.93 -2.63
CA LEU A 168 -5.11 -9.07 -2.08
C LEU A 168 -4.60 -8.10 -3.16
N THR A 169 -4.43 -8.56 -4.41
CA THR A 169 -4.03 -7.68 -5.53
C THR A 169 -5.03 -6.55 -5.73
N GLY A 170 -6.33 -6.86 -5.82
CA GLY A 170 -7.38 -5.86 -6.03
C GLY A 170 -7.47 -4.83 -4.90
N VAL A 171 -7.47 -5.30 -3.64
CA VAL A 171 -7.50 -4.43 -2.47
C VAL A 171 -6.25 -3.54 -2.41
N SER A 172 -5.06 -4.12 -2.55
CA SER A 172 -3.81 -3.37 -2.44
C SER A 172 -3.66 -2.36 -3.59
N PHE A 173 -4.10 -2.70 -4.80
CA PHE A 173 -4.07 -1.77 -5.92
C PHE A 173 -5.06 -0.61 -5.71
N ALA A 174 -6.24 -0.85 -5.12
CA ALA A 174 -7.16 0.23 -4.76
C ALA A 174 -6.55 1.21 -3.74
N PHE A 175 -5.84 0.71 -2.73
CA PHE A 175 -5.10 1.55 -1.79
C PHE A 175 -3.99 2.32 -2.50
N ALA A 176 -3.14 1.65 -3.29
CA ALA A 176 -2.05 2.30 -4.01
C ALA A 176 -2.56 3.44 -4.92
N LEU A 177 -3.65 3.20 -5.67
CA LEU A 177 -4.23 4.18 -6.58
C LEU A 177 -4.78 5.40 -5.85
N GLN A 178 -5.42 5.20 -4.68
CA GLN A 178 -5.94 6.31 -3.87
C GLN A 178 -4.85 7.05 -3.09
N MET A 179 -3.65 6.45 -2.93
CA MET A 179 -2.49 7.17 -2.39
C MET A 179 -1.84 8.09 -3.45
N HIS A 180 -1.73 7.63 -4.71
CA HIS A 180 -1.18 8.44 -5.79
C HIS A 180 -1.47 7.85 -7.18
N TYR A 181 -1.98 8.65 -8.12
CA TYR A 181 -2.36 8.20 -9.47
C TYR A 181 -1.20 7.69 -10.35
N ILE A 182 0.06 7.97 -9.98
CA ILE A 182 1.21 7.37 -10.67
C ILE A 182 1.14 5.83 -10.67
N THR A 183 0.43 5.25 -9.71
CA THR A 183 0.24 3.80 -9.62
C THR A 183 -0.64 3.23 -10.73
N LEU A 184 -1.32 4.06 -11.53
CA LEU A 184 -1.96 3.62 -12.78
C LEU A 184 -0.96 2.93 -13.72
N LEU A 185 0.33 3.30 -13.67
CA LEU A 185 1.39 2.63 -14.43
C LEU A 185 1.58 1.16 -14.06
N LEU A 186 1.06 0.72 -12.91
CA LEU A 186 1.06 -0.70 -12.52
C LEU A 186 -0.02 -1.50 -13.23
N LEU A 187 -1.10 -0.85 -13.66
CA LEU A 187 -2.26 -1.55 -14.26
C LEU A 187 -1.86 -2.41 -15.47
N PRO A 188 -1.12 -1.90 -16.49
CA PRO A 188 -0.69 -2.73 -17.60
C PRO A 188 0.21 -3.89 -17.15
N ILE A 189 1.04 -3.72 -16.14
CA ILE A 189 1.93 -4.77 -15.63
C ILE A 189 1.10 -5.86 -14.93
N LEU A 190 0.19 -5.48 -14.04
CA LEU A 190 -0.70 -6.42 -13.35
C LEU A 190 -1.60 -7.16 -14.35
N PHE A 191 -2.11 -6.46 -15.38
CA PHE A 191 -2.89 -7.06 -16.45
C PHE A 191 -2.08 -8.08 -17.26
N LEU A 192 -0.84 -7.77 -17.63
CA LEU A 192 0.02 -8.71 -18.35
C LEU A 192 0.33 -9.96 -17.52
N LEU A 193 0.56 -9.82 -16.21
CA LEU A 193 0.75 -10.97 -15.32
C LEU A 193 -0.52 -11.80 -15.17
N TRP A 194 -1.68 -11.17 -15.09
CA TRP A 194 -2.98 -11.82 -15.06
C TRP A 194 -3.23 -12.58 -16.38
N LEU A 195 -2.96 -11.95 -17.53
CA LEU A 195 -3.10 -12.55 -18.86
C LEU A 195 -2.14 -13.73 -19.05
N TYR A 196 -0.91 -13.60 -18.55
CA TYR A 196 0.06 -14.69 -18.55
C TYR A 196 -0.47 -15.92 -17.78
N GLU A 197 -1.03 -15.72 -16.58
CA GLU A 197 -1.62 -16.83 -15.82
C GLU A 197 -2.82 -17.45 -16.53
N LEU A 198 -3.72 -16.63 -17.09
CA LEU A 198 -4.86 -17.09 -17.88
C LEU A 198 -4.39 -17.96 -19.08
N THR A 199 -3.38 -17.49 -19.80
CA THR A 199 -2.81 -18.23 -20.95
C THR A 199 -2.23 -19.57 -20.50
N LEU A 200 -1.49 -19.61 -19.39
CA LEU A 200 -0.95 -20.87 -18.86
C LEU A 200 -2.05 -21.87 -18.46
N LEU A 201 -3.13 -21.38 -17.86
CA LEU A 201 -4.28 -22.22 -17.48
C LEU A 201 -4.96 -22.80 -18.73
N HIS A 202 -5.19 -21.95 -19.73
CA HIS A 202 -5.79 -22.38 -21.01
C HIS A 202 -4.94 -23.44 -21.72
N LEU A 203 -3.63 -23.20 -21.88
CA LEU A 203 -2.70 -24.14 -22.52
C LEU A 203 -2.61 -25.47 -21.77
N LYS A 204 -2.69 -25.46 -20.44
CA LYS A 204 -2.67 -26.66 -19.60
C LYS A 204 -4.05 -27.29 -19.41
N ARG A 205 -5.08 -26.82 -20.10
CA ARG A 205 -6.48 -27.28 -20.02
C ARG A 205 -6.98 -27.42 -18.58
N ARG A 206 -6.61 -26.44 -17.71
CA ARG A 206 -7.06 -26.43 -16.32
C ARG A 206 -8.40 -25.72 -16.18
N ASN A 207 -9.14 -26.04 -15.09
CA ASN A 207 -10.39 -25.35 -14.80
C ASN A 207 -10.13 -23.86 -14.53
N LEU A 208 -10.86 -22.99 -15.24
CA LEU A 208 -10.74 -21.54 -15.16
C LEU A 208 -11.72 -20.91 -14.13
N GLU A 209 -12.68 -21.69 -13.64
CA GLU A 209 -13.76 -21.19 -12.77
C GLU A 209 -13.22 -20.43 -11.55
N SER A 210 -12.36 -21.07 -10.74
CA SER A 210 -11.78 -20.45 -9.55
C SER A 210 -10.97 -19.19 -9.89
N PHE A 211 -10.25 -19.20 -11.02
CA PHE A 211 -9.50 -18.03 -11.47
C PHE A 211 -10.43 -16.85 -11.78
N PHE A 212 -11.51 -17.06 -12.54
CA PHE A 212 -12.45 -15.99 -12.86
C PHE A 212 -13.27 -15.55 -11.67
N VAL A 213 -13.71 -16.44 -10.78
CA VAL A 213 -14.45 -16.10 -9.57
C VAL A 213 -13.64 -15.14 -8.70
N PHE A 214 -12.36 -15.42 -8.44
CA PHE A 214 -11.51 -14.55 -7.64
C PHE A 214 -11.00 -13.32 -8.39
N SER A 215 -10.91 -13.34 -9.71
CA SER A 215 -10.67 -12.14 -10.52
C SER A 215 -11.85 -11.16 -10.43
N ILE A 216 -13.07 -11.65 -10.57
CA ILE A 216 -14.28 -10.83 -10.39
C ILE A 216 -14.36 -10.32 -8.94
N GLY A 217 -14.08 -11.18 -7.95
CA GLY A 217 -14.03 -10.79 -6.55
C GLY A 217 -13.01 -9.66 -6.28
N ALA A 218 -11.83 -9.73 -6.92
CA ALA A 218 -10.81 -8.68 -6.83
C ALA A 218 -11.29 -7.35 -7.43
N LEU A 219 -11.95 -7.40 -8.59
CA LEU A 219 -12.54 -6.21 -9.22
C LEU A 219 -13.69 -5.61 -8.39
N LEU A 220 -14.53 -6.46 -7.79
CA LEU A 220 -15.61 -6.00 -6.92
C LEU A 220 -15.07 -5.32 -5.66
N LEU A 221 -14.04 -5.88 -5.01
CA LEU A 221 -13.39 -5.26 -3.86
C LEU A 221 -12.67 -3.96 -4.23
N PHE A 222 -12.00 -3.94 -5.38
CA PHE A 222 -11.43 -2.71 -5.92
C PHE A 222 -12.50 -1.64 -6.12
N GLY A 223 -13.61 -1.97 -6.81
CA GLY A 223 -14.71 -1.06 -7.05
C GLY A 223 -15.39 -0.59 -5.75
N LEU A 224 -15.55 -1.48 -4.77
CA LEU A 224 -16.07 -1.13 -3.44
C LEU A 224 -15.19 -0.09 -2.73
N LEU A 225 -13.87 -0.29 -2.76
CA LEU A 225 -12.93 0.66 -2.15
C LEU A 225 -12.83 1.98 -2.92
N MET A 226 -13.06 1.98 -4.22
CA MET A 226 -13.14 3.18 -5.06
C MET A 226 -14.51 3.87 -4.99
N SER A 227 -15.52 3.23 -4.40
CA SER A 227 -16.92 3.72 -4.43
C SER A 227 -17.11 5.14 -3.85
N PRO A 228 -16.40 5.59 -2.78
CA PRO A 228 -16.56 6.96 -2.31
C PRO A 228 -16.19 7.99 -3.39
N LEU A 229 -15.05 7.78 -4.08
CA LEU A 229 -14.60 8.66 -5.15
C LEU A 229 -15.55 8.63 -6.35
N ILE A 230 -16.06 7.44 -6.72
CA ILE A 230 -17.04 7.28 -7.81
C ILE A 230 -18.35 8.01 -7.46
N ILE A 231 -18.83 7.87 -6.22
CA ILE A 231 -20.04 8.57 -5.75
C ILE A 231 -19.84 10.09 -5.80
N PHE A 232 -18.66 10.56 -5.41
CA PHE A 232 -18.31 11.98 -5.52
C PHE A 232 -18.40 12.45 -6.97
N ASP A 233 -17.76 11.74 -7.90
CA ASP A 233 -17.74 12.10 -9.32
C ASP A 233 -19.13 12.12 -9.95
N ILE A 234 -19.98 11.13 -9.66
CA ILE A 234 -21.36 11.11 -10.12
C ILE A 234 -22.12 12.36 -9.64
N LYS A 235 -21.91 12.79 -8.39
CA LYS A 235 -22.57 13.97 -7.81
C LYS A 235 -22.01 15.30 -8.32
N HIS A 236 -20.78 15.33 -8.86
CA HIS A 236 -20.07 16.55 -9.26
C HIS A 236 -19.71 16.56 -10.74
N GLN A 237 -20.59 15.99 -11.59
CA GLN A 237 -20.46 16.05 -13.06
C GLN A 237 -19.14 15.43 -13.56
N TRP A 238 -18.66 14.38 -12.91
CA TRP A 238 -17.45 13.63 -13.31
C TRP A 238 -16.19 14.49 -13.35
N VAL A 239 -16.02 15.39 -12.38
CA VAL A 239 -14.91 16.34 -12.32
C VAL A 239 -13.53 15.67 -12.36
N ASN A 240 -13.34 14.55 -11.67
CA ASN A 240 -12.07 13.81 -11.73
C ASN A 240 -11.88 13.13 -13.09
N PHE A 241 -12.94 12.53 -13.64
CA PHE A 241 -12.87 11.86 -14.94
C PHE A 241 -12.54 12.83 -16.07
N HIS A 242 -13.12 14.04 -16.06
CA HIS A 242 -12.85 15.07 -17.07
C HIS A 242 -11.48 15.74 -16.92
N ALA A 243 -10.82 15.57 -15.77
CA ALA A 243 -9.50 16.14 -15.52
C ALA A 243 -8.34 15.23 -15.99
N PHE A 244 -8.62 14.00 -16.44
CA PHE A 244 -7.71 13.08 -17.10
C PHE A 244 -7.80 13.23 -18.63
#